data_1d2ff298cdbf79366e419f3d9fe6e47b
#
_entry.id   1d2ff298cdbf79366e419f3d9fe6e47b
#
_cell.length_a   1.000
_cell.length_b   1.000
_cell.length_c   1.000
_cell.angle_alpha   90.00
_cell.angle_beta   90.00
_cell.angle_gamma   90.00
#
_symmetry.space_group_name_H-M   'P 1'
#
loop_
_entity.id
_entity.type
_entity.pdbx_description
1 polymer ?
#
loop_
_entity_poly.entity_id
_entity_poly.type
_entity_poly.pdbx_seq_one_letter_code
_entity_poly.pdbx_strand_id
1 'polypeptide(L)'
;MNVVKDVKYLNKDFNQFRKNLIEFTKQYFPNQYTDFNESSPGMIFLELAAYVGDVLSFYTDTNLKESILNQAQERGNIINLANMLGYKPLNSVSSHVNLNVFQLIPAKGSGASNQPNYDFALSIAPGMRVKQETGAAEFRTLDVVDFNLSSSLSPTEVTIYEIDSTTNEPVYYLLKKQVQSASGTIKSKNFTFESAKQYDKIVLPDENIIEILSVKESDGDVWTEVPYLAQDTVFEEVLNIKENDPDTSQFRDSSPYLLKLKKVAKRYITRLRSDQKLELQFGAGISSNNDEEIIPNPSNVGNGIDRLRKNVDVDLDPS
;
A
#
# COMPACT_ATOMS: atom_id res chain seq x y z
N MET A 1 -47.74 -49.08 4.66
CA MET A 1 -47.56 -47.62 4.79
C MET A 1 -46.08 -47.37 5.01
N ASN A 2 -45.27 -47.07 3.97
CA ASN A 2 -43.84 -46.82 4.08
C ASN A 2 -43.68 -45.43 4.72
N VAL A 3 -43.29 -45.41 5.97
CA VAL A 3 -42.84 -44.16 6.63
C VAL A 3 -41.51 -43.82 6.02
N VAL A 4 -41.47 -42.83 5.15
CA VAL A 4 -40.24 -42.20 4.66
C VAL A 4 -39.58 -41.56 5.88
N LYS A 5 -38.54 -42.19 6.42
CA LYS A 5 -37.76 -41.67 7.52
C LYS A 5 -36.84 -40.61 6.96
N ASP A 6 -37.00 -39.38 7.42
CA ASP A 6 -36.16 -38.25 7.04
C ASP A 6 -34.69 -38.59 7.33
N VAL A 7 -33.86 -38.58 6.30
CA VAL A 7 -32.41 -38.72 6.45
C VAL A 7 -31.85 -37.37 6.94
N LYS A 8 -31.25 -37.36 8.12
CA LYS A 8 -30.61 -36.18 8.68
C LYS A 8 -29.26 -35.92 8.01
N TYR A 9 -29.20 -34.89 7.18
CA TYR A 9 -27.97 -34.50 6.47
C TYR A 9 -27.01 -33.59 7.28
N LEU A 10 -27.37 -33.22 8.52
CA LEU A 10 -26.59 -32.33 9.39
C LEU A 10 -25.66 -33.09 10.33
N ASN A 11 -24.78 -33.90 9.78
CA ASN A 11 -23.78 -34.62 10.55
C ASN A 11 -22.41 -33.97 10.37
N LYS A 12 -21.64 -33.87 11.45
CA LYS A 12 -20.38 -33.14 11.46
C LYS A 12 -19.19 -33.94 11.99
N ASP A 13 -19.43 -35.09 12.61
CA ASP A 13 -18.37 -35.92 13.19
C ASP A 13 -18.47 -37.38 12.80
N PHE A 14 -17.36 -38.10 12.91
CA PHE A 14 -17.24 -39.52 12.57
C PHE A 14 -18.34 -40.39 13.22
N ASN A 15 -18.66 -40.20 14.47
CA ASN A 15 -19.62 -41.04 15.17
C ASN A 15 -21.05 -40.84 14.65
N GLN A 16 -21.40 -39.61 14.29
CA GLN A 16 -22.69 -39.31 13.66
C GLN A 16 -22.78 -39.89 12.24
N PHE A 17 -21.75 -39.75 11.43
CA PHE A 17 -21.68 -40.35 10.12
C PHE A 17 -21.78 -41.88 10.21
N ARG A 18 -20.99 -42.51 11.10
CA ARG A 18 -21.04 -43.97 11.33
C ARG A 18 -22.44 -44.44 11.72
N LYS A 19 -23.06 -43.75 12.69
CA LYS A 19 -24.44 -44.10 13.11
C LYS A 19 -25.44 -43.99 12.02
N ASN A 20 -25.40 -42.94 11.23
CA ASN A 20 -26.33 -42.72 10.14
C ASN A 20 -26.13 -43.72 8.98
N LEU A 21 -24.88 -44.05 8.66
CA LEU A 21 -24.58 -45.06 7.66
C LEU A 21 -25.09 -46.45 8.07
N ILE A 22 -24.97 -46.80 9.36
CA ILE A 22 -25.53 -48.07 9.91
C ILE A 22 -27.05 -48.04 9.82
N GLU A 23 -27.72 -46.95 10.21
CA GLU A 23 -29.17 -46.79 10.12
C GLU A 23 -29.66 -46.83 8.67
N PHE A 24 -28.96 -46.15 7.79
CA PHE A 24 -29.22 -46.16 6.34
C PHE A 24 -29.12 -47.58 5.79
N THR A 25 -28.05 -48.31 6.09
CA THR A 25 -27.83 -49.71 5.62
C THR A 25 -28.93 -50.64 6.15
N LYS A 26 -29.33 -50.53 7.42
CA LYS A 26 -30.46 -51.31 8.00
C LYS A 26 -31.78 -50.98 7.33
N GLN A 27 -32.01 -49.74 6.90
CA GLN A 27 -33.25 -49.32 6.31
C GLN A 27 -33.37 -49.74 4.82
N TYR A 28 -32.31 -49.54 4.04
CA TYR A 28 -32.34 -49.70 2.60
C TYR A 28 -31.83 -51.07 2.12
N PHE A 29 -30.96 -51.74 2.93
CA PHE A 29 -30.36 -53.03 2.58
C PHE A 29 -30.55 -54.11 3.66
N PRO A 30 -31.79 -54.27 4.24
CA PRO A 30 -32.02 -55.13 5.40
C PRO A 30 -31.73 -56.59 5.16
N ASN A 31 -31.89 -57.10 3.91
CA ASN A 31 -31.67 -58.47 3.55
C ASN A 31 -30.30 -58.77 2.91
N GLN A 32 -29.55 -57.71 2.57
CA GLN A 32 -28.28 -57.82 1.88
C GLN A 32 -27.09 -57.72 2.81
N TYR A 33 -27.25 -56.95 3.88
CA TYR A 33 -26.22 -56.75 4.90
C TYR A 33 -26.81 -56.76 6.31
N THR A 34 -26.46 -57.80 7.06
CA THR A 34 -26.99 -58.01 8.43
C THR A 34 -25.90 -58.08 9.49
N ASP A 35 -24.65 -58.19 9.08
CA ASP A 35 -23.53 -58.30 10.01
C ASP A 35 -22.92 -56.93 10.34
N PHE A 36 -23.34 -56.37 11.46
CA PHE A 36 -22.83 -55.07 12.00
C PHE A 36 -21.80 -55.26 13.10
N ASN A 37 -21.10 -56.44 13.10
CA ASN A 37 -19.98 -56.64 14.01
C ASN A 37 -18.79 -55.79 13.61
N GLU A 38 -18.09 -55.17 14.58
CA GLU A 38 -16.93 -54.30 14.33
C GLU A 38 -15.79 -54.98 13.61
N SER A 39 -15.67 -56.29 13.70
CA SER A 39 -14.67 -57.08 12.97
C SER A 39 -15.09 -57.51 11.56
N SER A 40 -16.30 -57.14 11.11
CA SER A 40 -16.83 -57.50 9.81
C SER A 40 -16.19 -56.62 8.70
N PRO A 41 -15.79 -57.19 7.54
CA PRO A 41 -15.26 -56.42 6.43
C PRO A 41 -16.22 -55.33 5.94
N GLY A 42 -17.54 -55.59 5.93
CA GLY A 42 -18.55 -54.61 5.55
C GLY A 42 -18.63 -53.43 6.53
N MET A 43 -18.43 -53.69 7.84
CA MET A 43 -18.39 -52.65 8.82
C MET A 43 -17.15 -51.73 8.66
N ILE A 44 -16.00 -52.30 8.27
CA ILE A 44 -14.79 -51.54 7.94
C ILE A 44 -15.05 -50.55 6.79
N PHE A 45 -15.79 -51.00 5.73
CA PHE A 45 -16.16 -50.08 4.63
C PHE A 45 -17.12 -48.96 5.07
N LEU A 46 -18.07 -49.25 5.97
CA LEU A 46 -18.96 -48.25 6.52
C LEU A 46 -18.19 -47.22 7.38
N GLU A 47 -17.24 -47.68 8.18
CA GLU A 47 -16.37 -46.80 9.00
C GLU A 47 -15.42 -45.98 8.14
N LEU A 48 -14.86 -46.56 7.06
CA LEU A 48 -14.05 -45.83 6.10
C LEU A 48 -14.88 -44.72 5.41
N ALA A 49 -16.11 -45.02 5.01
CA ALA A 49 -17.01 -44.01 4.45
C ALA A 49 -17.38 -42.93 5.46
N ALA A 50 -17.59 -43.30 6.72
CA ALA A 50 -17.82 -42.33 7.81
C ALA A 50 -16.61 -41.44 8.03
N TYR A 51 -15.40 -41.98 8.01
CA TYR A 51 -14.15 -41.24 8.11
C TYR A 51 -13.96 -40.24 6.96
N VAL A 52 -14.21 -40.69 5.71
CA VAL A 52 -14.17 -39.77 4.56
C VAL A 52 -15.19 -38.63 4.70
N GLY A 53 -16.41 -38.98 5.17
CA GLY A 53 -17.44 -37.95 5.45
C GLY A 53 -17.01 -36.92 6.50
N ASP A 54 -16.39 -37.36 7.57
CA ASP A 54 -15.85 -36.48 8.63
C ASP A 54 -14.76 -35.56 8.09
N VAL A 55 -13.79 -36.11 7.37
CA VAL A 55 -12.71 -35.31 6.73
C VAL A 55 -13.26 -34.29 5.77
N LEU A 56 -14.23 -34.67 4.91
CA LEU A 56 -14.86 -33.72 3.97
C LEU A 56 -15.65 -32.63 4.70
N SER A 57 -16.37 -32.99 5.78
CA SER A 57 -17.07 -32.01 6.62
C SER A 57 -16.10 -31.01 7.25
N PHE A 58 -14.98 -31.50 7.79
CA PHE A 58 -13.94 -30.67 8.36
C PHE A 58 -13.36 -29.70 7.32
N TYR A 59 -13.00 -30.17 6.12
CA TYR A 59 -12.49 -29.30 5.08
C TYR A 59 -13.51 -28.27 4.61
N THR A 60 -14.78 -28.66 4.50
CA THR A 60 -15.86 -27.74 4.11
C THR A 60 -16.06 -26.64 5.15
N ASP A 61 -16.12 -27.00 6.44
CA ASP A 61 -16.27 -26.06 7.54
C ASP A 61 -15.03 -25.12 7.64
N THR A 62 -13.83 -25.66 7.42
CA THR A 62 -12.60 -24.89 7.43
C THR A 62 -12.57 -23.91 6.26
N ASN A 63 -12.87 -24.34 5.03
CA ASN A 63 -12.92 -23.46 3.87
C ASN A 63 -13.97 -22.35 4.04
N LEU A 64 -15.11 -22.67 4.63
CA LEU A 64 -16.14 -21.67 4.92
C LEU A 64 -15.64 -20.63 5.94
N LYS A 65 -15.01 -21.08 7.02
CA LYS A 65 -14.42 -20.18 8.03
C LYS A 65 -13.32 -19.31 7.44
N GLU A 66 -12.45 -19.90 6.63
CA GLU A 66 -11.36 -19.17 5.96
C GLU A 66 -11.87 -18.15 4.93
N SER A 67 -13.10 -18.25 4.45
CA SER A 67 -13.72 -17.24 3.57
C SER A 67 -14.32 -16.04 4.30
N ILE A 68 -14.38 -16.08 5.64
CA ILE A 68 -14.96 -15.03 6.48
C ILE A 68 -13.84 -14.33 7.27
N LEU A 69 -13.66 -13.04 7.07
CA LEU A 69 -12.55 -12.26 7.65
C LEU A 69 -12.40 -12.44 9.19
N ASN A 70 -13.50 -12.48 9.92
CA ASN A 70 -13.49 -12.59 11.38
C ASN A 70 -13.18 -14.03 11.86
N GLN A 71 -13.19 -15.02 10.99
CA GLN A 71 -12.99 -16.43 11.33
C GLN A 71 -11.76 -17.03 10.65
N ALA A 72 -11.23 -16.37 9.62
CA ALA A 72 -10.04 -16.78 8.91
C ALA A 72 -8.83 -16.77 9.85
N GLN A 73 -8.02 -17.83 9.79
CA GLN A 73 -6.82 -18.03 10.59
C GLN A 73 -5.56 -18.02 9.73
N GLU A 74 -5.68 -18.40 8.49
CA GLU A 74 -4.57 -18.39 7.54
C GLU A 74 -4.22 -16.96 7.14
N ARG A 75 -2.98 -16.53 7.43
CA ARG A 75 -2.50 -15.18 7.13
C ARG A 75 -2.72 -14.76 5.67
N GLY A 76 -2.49 -15.68 4.73
CA GLY A 76 -2.69 -15.43 3.30
C GLY A 76 -4.14 -15.09 2.97
N ASN A 77 -5.08 -15.83 3.54
CA ASN A 77 -6.51 -15.61 3.36
C ASN A 77 -6.96 -14.27 3.98
N ILE A 78 -6.48 -13.96 5.19
CA ILE A 78 -6.77 -12.67 5.85
C ILE A 78 -6.30 -11.50 5.00
N ILE A 79 -5.06 -11.55 4.47
CA ILE A 79 -4.51 -10.52 3.58
C ILE A 79 -5.35 -10.38 2.32
N ASN A 80 -5.73 -11.50 1.69
CA ASN A 80 -6.52 -11.48 0.47
C ASN A 80 -7.92 -10.91 0.70
N LEU A 81 -8.58 -11.30 1.80
CA LEU A 81 -9.89 -10.79 2.19
C LEU A 81 -9.82 -9.28 2.51
N ALA A 82 -8.78 -8.83 3.21
CA ALA A 82 -8.55 -7.41 3.48
C ALA A 82 -8.40 -6.61 2.18
N ASN A 83 -7.57 -7.09 1.25
CA ASN A 83 -7.40 -6.48 -0.07
C ASN A 83 -8.70 -6.44 -0.88
N MET A 84 -9.51 -7.51 -0.81
CA MET A 84 -10.81 -7.58 -1.48
C MET A 84 -11.81 -6.55 -0.95
N LEU A 85 -11.70 -6.20 0.34
CA LEU A 85 -12.48 -5.14 0.98
C LEU A 85 -11.88 -3.73 0.77
N GLY A 86 -10.80 -3.61 0.01
CA GLY A 86 -10.13 -2.33 -0.28
C GLY A 86 -9.14 -1.89 0.79
N TYR A 87 -8.86 -2.71 1.80
CA TYR A 87 -7.85 -2.42 2.81
C TYR A 87 -6.49 -2.96 2.39
N LYS A 88 -5.48 -2.09 2.34
CA LYS A 88 -4.09 -2.46 2.03
C LYS A 88 -3.33 -2.67 3.36
N PRO A 89 -3.07 -3.92 3.77
CA PRO A 89 -2.36 -4.18 5.02
C PRO A 89 -0.90 -3.75 4.91
N LEU A 90 -0.40 -3.11 5.97
CA LEU A 90 1.00 -2.73 6.09
C LEU A 90 1.79 -3.88 6.70
N ASN A 91 3.00 -4.12 6.20
CA ASN A 91 3.88 -5.15 6.75
C ASN A 91 4.61 -4.65 7.98
N SER A 92 5.12 -3.42 7.93
CA SER A 92 5.80 -2.76 9.03
C SER A 92 5.56 -1.25 8.99
N VAL A 93 5.75 -0.61 10.12
CA VAL A 93 5.59 0.84 10.28
C VAL A 93 6.90 1.39 10.86
N SER A 94 7.36 2.52 10.32
CA SER A 94 8.52 3.23 10.87
C SER A 94 8.18 3.92 12.18
N SER A 95 9.17 4.04 13.06
CA SER A 95 9.07 4.93 14.20
C SER A 95 9.29 6.37 13.75
N HIS A 96 8.42 7.27 14.18
CA HIS A 96 8.51 8.70 13.89
C HIS A 96 9.02 9.47 15.09
N VAL A 97 9.82 10.48 14.82
CA VAL A 97 10.36 11.39 15.87
C VAL A 97 10.51 12.80 15.30
N ASN A 98 10.28 13.80 16.14
CA ASN A 98 10.58 15.17 15.79
C ASN A 98 12.00 15.50 16.24
N LEU A 99 12.87 15.79 15.28
CA LEU A 99 14.25 16.18 15.51
C LEU A 99 14.39 17.69 15.53
N ASN A 100 15.16 18.21 16.49
CA ASN A 100 15.58 19.61 16.49
C ASN A 100 16.93 19.69 15.77
N VAL A 101 16.96 20.36 14.63
CA VAL A 101 18.18 20.60 13.86
C VAL A 101 18.68 22.00 14.18
N PHE A 102 19.97 22.11 14.45
CA PHE A 102 20.62 23.36 14.83
C PHE A 102 21.66 23.75 13.79
N GLN A 103 21.72 25.03 13.49
CA GLN A 103 22.76 25.61 12.66
C GLN A 103 23.32 26.86 13.33
N LEU A 104 24.64 26.98 13.41
CA LEU A 104 25.32 28.15 13.83
C LEU A 104 25.62 29.06 12.62
N ILE A 105 25.25 30.33 12.70
CA ILE A 105 25.52 31.31 11.64
C ILE A 105 26.15 32.55 12.24
N PRO A 106 27.08 33.26 11.52
CA PRO A 106 27.67 34.48 11.98
C PRO A 106 26.69 35.65 12.02
N ALA A 107 26.97 36.60 12.81
CA ALA A 107 26.26 37.87 12.84
C ALA A 107 26.62 38.76 11.63
N LYS A 108 25.70 39.60 11.21
CA LYS A 108 25.86 40.63 10.15
C LYS A 108 25.41 41.97 10.68
N GLY A 109 26.26 42.99 10.53
CA GLY A 109 25.99 44.33 11.05
C GLY A 109 26.62 44.57 12.40
N SER A 110 26.37 45.71 13.00
CA SER A 110 26.86 46.13 14.34
C SER A 110 25.82 46.97 15.05
N GLY A 111 25.88 47.01 16.38
CA GLY A 111 24.94 47.78 17.20
C GLY A 111 23.50 47.33 17.01
N ALA A 112 22.61 48.30 16.83
CA ALA A 112 21.18 48.06 16.65
C ALA A 112 20.83 47.35 15.32
N SER A 113 21.76 47.28 14.36
CA SER A 113 21.58 46.58 13.08
C SER A 113 22.17 45.15 13.07
N ASN A 114 22.68 44.69 14.22
CA ASN A 114 23.23 43.34 14.34
C ASN A 114 22.09 42.30 14.22
N GLN A 115 22.20 41.41 13.22
CA GLN A 115 21.22 40.38 12.90
C GLN A 115 21.89 39.10 12.39
N PRO A 116 21.22 37.96 12.40
CA PRO A 116 21.73 36.74 11.79
C PRO A 116 22.05 36.92 10.30
N ASN A 117 23.19 36.41 9.87
CA ASN A 117 23.56 36.46 8.46
C ASN A 117 22.95 35.23 7.70
N TYR A 118 21.77 35.42 7.18
CA TYR A 118 21.04 34.37 6.46
C TYR A 118 21.70 33.96 5.13
N ASP A 119 22.72 34.70 4.65
CA ASP A 119 23.49 34.28 3.46
C ASP A 119 24.21 32.93 3.71
N PHE A 120 24.42 32.55 4.97
CA PHE A 120 25.00 31.30 5.41
C PHE A 120 23.95 30.26 5.86
N ALA A 121 22.67 30.58 5.83
CA ALA A 121 21.64 29.67 6.23
C ALA A 121 21.48 28.53 5.19
N LEU A 122 21.45 27.30 5.68
CA LEU A 122 21.37 26.10 4.85
C LEU A 122 19.93 25.74 4.52
N SER A 123 19.74 25.20 3.32
CA SER A 123 18.55 24.48 2.96
C SER A 123 18.93 23.01 2.69
N ILE A 124 18.39 22.09 3.49
CA ILE A 124 18.72 20.66 3.48
C ILE A 124 17.54 19.92 2.88
N ALA A 125 17.79 19.17 1.82
CA ALA A 125 16.78 18.37 1.14
C ALA A 125 16.20 17.26 2.06
N PRO A 126 14.97 16.79 1.82
CA PRO A 126 14.40 15.65 2.52
C PRO A 126 15.29 14.40 2.42
N GLY A 127 15.22 13.52 3.42
CA GLY A 127 16.00 12.29 3.44
C GLY A 127 17.39 12.44 4.07
N MET A 128 17.70 13.56 4.71
CA MET A 128 18.93 13.72 5.49
C MET A 128 19.04 12.60 6.53
N ARG A 129 20.17 11.92 6.54
CA ARG A 129 20.44 10.82 7.45
C ARG A 129 20.99 11.33 8.78
N VAL A 130 20.29 10.99 9.86
CA VAL A 130 20.70 11.31 11.22
C VAL A 130 20.96 10.01 11.96
N LYS A 131 22.18 9.85 12.45
CA LYS A 131 22.60 8.68 13.24
C LYS A 131 22.81 9.07 14.69
N GLN A 132 22.47 8.16 15.58
CA GLN A 132 22.90 8.26 16.97
C GLN A 132 24.39 7.99 17.06
N GLU A 133 25.12 8.78 17.85
CA GLU A 133 26.58 8.68 17.99
C GLU A 133 27.03 7.31 18.52
N THR A 134 26.31 6.76 19.50
CA THR A 134 26.67 5.53 20.21
C THR A 134 25.71 4.35 19.93
N GLY A 135 24.72 4.53 19.05
CA GLY A 135 23.66 3.56 18.81
C GLY A 135 23.48 3.16 17.35
N ALA A 136 22.65 2.15 17.13
CA ALA A 136 22.30 1.65 15.81
C ALA A 136 21.10 2.40 15.17
N ALA A 137 20.43 3.30 15.93
CA ALA A 137 19.26 4.00 15.45
C ALA A 137 19.64 5.00 14.35
N GLU A 138 18.95 4.89 13.22
CA GLU A 138 19.10 5.77 12.07
C GLU A 138 17.71 6.34 11.70
N PHE A 139 17.66 7.66 11.55
CA PHE A 139 16.47 8.39 11.15
C PHE A 139 16.73 9.17 9.87
N ARG A 140 15.67 9.44 9.12
CA ARG A 140 15.71 10.29 7.94
C ARG A 140 14.64 11.36 8.05
N THR A 141 15.02 12.59 7.68
CA THR A 141 14.07 13.70 7.64
C THR A 141 13.06 13.49 6.53
N LEU A 142 11.79 13.74 6.82
CA LEU A 142 10.71 13.63 5.84
C LEU A 142 10.56 14.91 5.01
N ASP A 143 10.80 16.06 5.64
CA ASP A 143 10.63 17.38 5.04
C ASP A 143 11.96 18.08 4.83
N VAL A 144 11.90 19.15 4.02
CA VAL A 144 13.02 20.08 3.82
C VAL A 144 13.30 20.82 5.11
N VAL A 145 14.58 20.93 5.52
CA VAL A 145 15.03 21.78 6.60
C VAL A 145 15.62 23.06 6.00
N ASP A 146 14.81 24.09 5.83
CA ASP A 146 15.23 25.37 5.27
C ASP A 146 15.28 26.43 6.38
N PHE A 147 16.49 26.83 6.77
CA PHE A 147 16.70 27.84 7.79
C PHE A 147 16.45 29.27 7.30
N ASN A 148 16.38 29.48 5.97
CA ASN A 148 16.01 30.79 5.41
C ASN A 148 14.51 31.06 5.50
N LEU A 149 13.71 29.99 5.63
CA LEU A 149 12.27 30.12 5.71
C LEU A 149 11.80 29.99 7.16
N SER A 150 11.04 30.94 7.62
CA SER A 150 10.32 30.86 8.89
C SER A 150 8.85 31.14 8.64
N SER A 151 8.00 30.15 8.91
CA SER A 151 6.54 30.24 8.74
C SER A 151 5.83 29.78 10.01
N SER A 152 4.54 30.04 10.11
CA SER A 152 3.72 29.58 11.24
C SER A 152 3.67 28.06 11.36
N LEU A 153 3.82 27.33 10.24
CA LEU A 153 3.83 25.85 10.17
C LEU A 153 5.23 25.27 10.43
N SER A 154 6.28 26.00 10.11
CA SER A 154 7.67 25.57 10.29
C SER A 154 8.52 26.74 10.77
N PRO A 155 8.39 27.15 12.04
CA PRO A 155 9.11 28.28 12.59
C PRO A 155 10.61 27.97 12.70
N THR A 156 11.44 28.98 12.41
CA THR A 156 12.87 28.98 12.72
C THR A 156 13.09 29.80 13.95
N GLU A 157 13.48 29.17 15.06
CA GLU A 157 13.83 29.86 16.30
C GLU A 157 15.25 30.39 16.17
N VAL A 158 15.46 31.66 16.62
CA VAL A 158 16.75 32.36 16.58
C VAL A 158 17.16 32.72 17.99
N THR A 159 18.33 32.30 18.41
CA THR A 159 18.91 32.62 19.70
C THR A 159 20.35 33.12 19.54
N ILE A 160 20.79 34.01 20.42
CA ILE A 160 22.19 34.44 20.47
C ILE A 160 23.01 33.27 21.07
N TYR A 161 24.05 32.85 20.37
CA TYR A 161 24.94 31.79 20.84
C TYR A 161 26.18 32.33 21.53
N GLU A 162 26.83 33.33 20.94
CA GLU A 162 28.07 33.89 21.45
C GLU A 162 28.07 35.42 21.36
N ILE A 163 28.57 36.07 22.39
CA ILE A 163 28.67 37.52 22.49
C ILE A 163 30.15 37.87 22.67
N ASP A 164 30.64 38.87 21.93
CA ASP A 164 31.99 39.40 22.12
C ASP A 164 32.08 40.14 23.48
N SER A 165 33.04 39.73 24.31
CA SER A 165 33.26 40.28 25.63
C SER A 165 33.73 41.75 25.63
N THR A 166 34.26 42.24 24.50
CA THR A 166 34.80 43.60 24.38
C THR A 166 33.73 44.58 23.90
N THR A 167 32.98 44.18 22.87
CA THR A 167 31.95 45.02 22.23
C THR A 167 30.55 44.79 22.78
N ASN A 168 30.36 43.68 23.49
CA ASN A 168 29.06 43.20 23.98
C ASN A 168 28.04 42.98 22.87
N GLU A 169 28.53 42.69 21.64
CA GLU A 169 27.70 42.41 20.46
C GLU A 169 27.64 40.92 20.15
N PRO A 170 26.52 40.38 19.64
CA PRO A 170 26.44 39.02 19.17
C PRO A 170 27.41 38.73 18.03
N VAL A 171 28.20 37.66 18.14
CA VAL A 171 29.12 37.19 17.11
C VAL A 171 28.50 36.06 16.32
N TYR A 172 27.80 35.16 17.02
CA TYR A 172 27.09 34.01 16.41
C TYR A 172 25.68 33.92 16.93
N TYR A 173 24.81 33.50 15.99
CA TYR A 173 23.42 33.14 16.26
C TYR A 173 23.21 31.63 16.05
N LEU A 174 22.41 31.03 16.91
CA LEU A 174 21.97 29.63 16.77
C LEU A 174 20.56 29.63 16.20
N LEU A 175 20.43 29.06 15.01
CA LEU A 175 19.14 28.76 14.41
C LEU A 175 18.71 27.37 14.84
N LYS A 176 17.45 27.21 15.22
CA LYS A 176 16.86 25.92 15.55
C LYS A 176 15.61 25.71 14.70
N LYS A 177 15.49 24.54 14.10
CA LYS A 177 14.30 24.14 13.35
C LYS A 177 13.91 22.73 13.72
N GLN A 178 12.61 22.49 13.89
CA GLN A 178 12.06 21.16 14.13
C GLN A 178 11.66 20.52 12.81
N VAL A 179 11.99 19.25 12.63
CA VAL A 179 11.64 18.47 11.45
C VAL A 179 11.16 17.08 11.85
N GLN A 180 10.12 16.61 11.19
CA GLN A 180 9.64 15.25 11.36
C GLN A 180 10.58 14.27 10.66
N SER A 181 10.89 13.18 11.33
CA SER A 181 11.82 12.16 10.84
C SER A 181 11.29 10.77 11.09
N ALA A 182 11.62 9.84 10.20
CA ALA A 182 11.22 8.45 10.30
C ALA A 182 12.44 7.52 10.38
N SER A 183 12.34 6.45 11.16
CA SER A 183 13.38 5.43 11.22
C SER A 183 13.34 4.56 9.97
N GLY A 184 14.49 4.32 9.37
CA GLY A 184 14.59 3.43 8.22
C GLY A 184 15.88 3.65 7.42
N THR A 185 16.23 2.64 6.64
CA THR A 185 17.34 2.68 5.69
C THR A 185 16.80 2.64 4.26
N ILE A 186 17.37 3.44 3.38
CA ILE A 186 17.03 3.40 1.95
C ILE A 186 17.94 2.39 1.28
N LYS A 187 17.34 1.46 0.55
CA LYS A 187 18.04 0.50 -0.32
C LYS A 187 17.54 0.66 -1.75
N SER A 188 18.40 0.40 -2.70
CA SER A 188 18.03 0.30 -4.12
C SER A 188 18.28 -1.12 -4.63
N LYS A 189 17.43 -1.59 -5.53
CA LYS A 189 17.57 -2.89 -6.18
C LYS A 189 17.22 -2.77 -7.66
N ASN A 190 18.06 -3.33 -8.51
CA ASN A 190 17.82 -3.40 -9.94
C ASN A 190 17.22 -4.76 -10.31
N PHE A 191 16.24 -4.74 -11.20
CA PHE A 191 15.62 -5.93 -11.79
C PHE A 191 15.75 -5.84 -13.31
N THR A 192 16.02 -6.97 -13.94
CA THR A 192 16.11 -7.08 -15.39
C THR A 192 14.94 -7.86 -15.92
N PHE A 193 14.29 -7.32 -16.93
CA PHE A 193 13.18 -7.96 -17.65
C PHE A 193 13.70 -8.41 -19.01
N GLU A 194 13.49 -9.68 -19.35
CA GLU A 194 13.96 -10.25 -20.63
C GLU A 194 13.04 -9.86 -21.81
N SER A 195 11.75 -9.79 -21.57
CA SER A 195 10.74 -9.41 -22.57
C SER A 195 9.56 -8.69 -21.93
N ALA A 196 8.88 -7.86 -22.70
CA ALA A 196 7.65 -7.22 -22.25
C ALA A 196 6.56 -8.26 -22.01
N LYS A 197 6.00 -8.28 -20.79
CA LYS A 197 4.94 -9.18 -20.37
C LYS A 197 3.85 -8.38 -19.67
N GLN A 198 2.62 -8.60 -20.07
CA GLN A 198 1.46 -7.96 -19.43
C GLN A 198 1.32 -8.42 -17.98
N TYR A 199 1.04 -7.46 -17.09
CA TYR A 199 0.82 -7.70 -15.66
C TYR A 199 1.98 -8.43 -14.98
N ASP A 200 3.22 -8.16 -15.44
CA ASP A 200 4.39 -8.79 -14.89
C ASP A 200 4.58 -8.45 -13.41
N LYS A 201 5.18 -9.37 -12.68
CA LYS A 201 5.30 -9.29 -11.24
C LYS A 201 6.74 -9.49 -10.81
N ILE A 202 7.20 -8.65 -9.90
CA ILE A 202 8.46 -8.85 -9.20
C ILE A 202 8.23 -8.91 -7.70
N VAL A 203 8.96 -9.79 -7.04
CA VAL A 203 8.95 -9.91 -5.58
C VAL A 203 10.23 -9.30 -5.05
N LEU A 204 10.08 -8.34 -4.15
CA LEU A 204 11.23 -7.74 -3.49
C LEU A 204 11.85 -8.75 -2.52
N PRO A 205 13.20 -8.90 -2.52
CA PRO A 205 13.85 -9.92 -1.70
C PRO A 205 13.85 -9.59 -0.22
N ASP A 206 13.84 -8.30 0.13
CA ASP A 206 13.86 -7.85 1.52
C ASP A 206 12.47 -7.97 2.17
N GLU A 207 12.46 -8.29 3.45
CA GLU A 207 11.29 -8.25 4.33
C GLU A 207 11.18 -6.88 5.01
N ASN A 208 10.04 -6.59 5.61
CA ASN A 208 9.79 -5.36 6.38
C ASN A 208 10.01 -4.07 5.58
N ILE A 209 9.66 -4.08 4.31
CA ILE A 209 9.65 -2.87 3.48
C ILE A 209 8.51 -1.99 3.95
N ILE A 210 8.83 -0.74 4.30
CA ILE A 210 7.87 0.25 4.79
C ILE A 210 7.17 0.92 3.61
N GLU A 211 7.98 1.39 2.64
CA GLU A 211 7.51 2.19 1.51
C GLU A 211 8.43 2.01 0.31
N ILE A 212 7.90 2.20 -0.88
CA ILE A 212 8.65 2.29 -2.12
C ILE A 212 8.77 3.76 -2.50
N LEU A 213 9.96 4.30 -2.38
CA LEU A 213 10.21 5.71 -2.65
C LEU A 213 10.16 6.05 -4.15
N SER A 214 10.67 5.18 -5.01
CA SER A 214 10.61 5.37 -6.45
C SER A 214 10.86 4.07 -7.21
N VAL A 215 10.18 3.91 -8.33
CA VAL A 215 10.45 2.89 -9.34
C VAL A 215 10.79 3.62 -10.63
N LYS A 216 11.98 3.35 -11.18
CA LYS A 216 12.48 4.01 -12.39
C LYS A 216 12.92 2.99 -13.41
N GLU A 217 12.66 3.28 -14.65
CA GLU A 217 13.13 2.55 -15.82
C GLU A 217 14.56 2.98 -16.19
N SER A 218 15.24 2.18 -17.00
CA SER A 218 16.60 2.50 -17.50
C SER A 218 16.68 3.82 -18.24
N ASP A 219 15.61 4.22 -18.93
CA ASP A 219 15.51 5.45 -19.69
C ASP A 219 15.22 6.68 -18.81
N GLY A 220 15.03 6.47 -17.50
CA GLY A 220 14.79 7.51 -16.51
C GLY A 220 13.31 7.77 -16.21
N ASP A 221 12.40 7.14 -16.92
CA ASP A 221 10.97 7.28 -16.71
C ASP A 221 10.55 6.72 -15.34
N VAL A 222 9.63 7.42 -14.71
CA VAL A 222 9.16 7.09 -13.36
C VAL A 222 7.82 6.34 -13.45
N TRP A 223 7.77 5.20 -12.80
CA TRP A 223 6.53 4.44 -12.59
C TRP A 223 5.84 4.93 -11.32
N THR A 224 4.53 5.11 -11.40
CA THR A 224 3.71 5.64 -10.30
C THR A 224 2.93 4.52 -9.62
N GLU A 225 2.97 4.48 -8.29
CA GLU A 225 2.12 3.59 -7.52
C GLU A 225 0.68 4.08 -7.56
N VAL A 226 -0.25 3.16 -7.85
CA VAL A 226 -1.69 3.42 -7.90
C VAL A 226 -2.43 2.40 -7.02
N PRO A 227 -3.60 2.73 -6.46
CA PRO A 227 -4.41 1.80 -5.70
C PRO A 227 -4.85 0.57 -6.51
N TYR A 228 -5.14 0.76 -7.79
CA TYR A 228 -5.50 -0.30 -8.75
C TYR A 228 -5.04 0.08 -10.17
N LEU A 229 -4.65 -0.91 -10.95
CA LEU A 229 -4.01 -0.70 -12.26
C LEU A 229 -4.87 0.03 -13.30
N ALA A 230 -6.20 0.04 -13.14
CA ALA A 230 -7.09 0.77 -14.03
C ALA A 230 -7.12 2.29 -13.77
N GLN A 231 -6.57 2.76 -12.63
CA GLN A 231 -6.50 4.18 -12.32
C GLN A 231 -5.40 4.86 -13.16
N ASP A 232 -5.78 5.78 -14.00
CA ASP A 232 -4.88 6.51 -14.91
C ASP A 232 -4.52 7.92 -14.42
N THR A 233 -5.18 8.40 -13.38
CA THR A 233 -4.98 9.72 -12.81
C THR A 233 -4.64 9.64 -11.33
N VAL A 234 -3.66 10.42 -10.89
CA VAL A 234 -3.25 10.56 -9.49
C VAL A 234 -3.18 12.04 -9.11
N PHE A 235 -3.31 12.32 -7.83
CA PHE A 235 -3.01 13.65 -7.30
C PHE A 235 -1.53 13.74 -6.97
N GLU A 236 -0.85 14.74 -7.52
CA GLU A 236 0.54 15.06 -7.24
C GLU A 236 0.59 16.33 -6.37
N GLU A 237 1.34 16.26 -5.28
CA GLU A 237 1.59 17.42 -4.42
C GLU A 237 2.67 18.29 -5.05
N VAL A 238 2.33 19.54 -5.32
CA VAL A 238 3.23 20.53 -5.91
C VAL A 238 3.35 21.71 -4.95
N LEU A 239 4.57 22.23 -4.78
CA LEU A 239 4.79 23.41 -3.95
C LEU A 239 3.94 24.59 -4.43
N ASN A 240 3.29 25.27 -3.51
CA ASN A 240 2.52 26.49 -3.79
C ASN A 240 3.47 27.68 -3.96
N ILE A 241 4.07 27.77 -5.16
CA ILE A 241 4.95 28.85 -5.56
C ILE A 241 4.40 29.50 -6.83
N LYS A 242 4.85 30.71 -7.12
CA LYS A 242 4.34 31.52 -8.24
C LYS A 242 4.49 30.83 -9.61
N GLU A 243 5.53 30.03 -9.77
CA GLU A 243 5.79 29.23 -10.98
C GLU A 243 4.76 28.12 -11.19
N ASN A 244 4.23 27.57 -10.13
CA ASN A 244 3.26 26.48 -10.17
C ASN A 244 1.81 26.97 -10.21
N ASP A 245 1.51 28.03 -9.45
CA ASP A 245 0.20 28.66 -9.44
C ASP A 245 0.32 30.15 -9.02
N PRO A 246 0.28 31.08 -9.96
CA PRO A 246 0.39 32.51 -9.66
C PRO A 246 -0.72 33.05 -8.76
N ASP A 247 -1.93 32.49 -8.86
CA ASP A 247 -3.11 33.04 -8.19
C ASP A 247 -3.17 32.65 -6.72
N THR A 248 -2.74 31.43 -6.37
CA THR A 248 -2.78 30.92 -5.02
C THR A 248 -1.46 31.04 -4.27
N SER A 249 -0.38 31.42 -4.92
CA SER A 249 0.97 31.52 -4.31
C SER A 249 1.04 32.51 -3.14
N GLN A 250 0.13 33.48 -3.07
CA GLN A 250 0.00 34.41 -1.94
C GLN A 250 -0.44 33.72 -0.64
N PHE A 251 -1.05 32.54 -0.73
CA PHE A 251 -1.52 31.75 0.43
C PHE A 251 -0.52 30.64 0.85
N ARG A 252 0.74 30.70 0.37
CA ARG A 252 1.76 29.69 0.64
C ARG A 252 1.95 29.40 2.13
N ASP A 253 1.83 30.39 3.00
CA ASP A 253 2.02 30.24 4.45
C ASP A 253 0.92 29.38 5.10
N SER A 254 -0.30 29.43 4.56
CA SER A 254 -1.44 28.65 5.05
C SER A 254 -1.65 27.36 4.24
N SER A 255 -1.24 27.35 2.97
CA SER A 255 -1.38 26.22 2.06
C SER A 255 -0.07 26.04 1.26
N PRO A 256 0.95 25.39 1.85
CA PRO A 256 2.27 25.28 1.25
C PRO A 256 2.32 24.35 0.04
N TYR A 257 1.32 23.46 -0.10
CA TYR A 257 1.22 22.51 -1.20
C TYR A 257 -0.14 22.60 -1.89
N LEU A 258 -0.14 22.39 -3.19
CA LEU A 258 -1.31 22.26 -4.04
C LEU A 258 -1.41 20.84 -4.56
N LEU A 259 -2.63 20.32 -4.69
CA LEU A 259 -2.89 19.03 -5.34
C LEU A 259 -3.22 19.27 -6.80
N LYS A 260 -2.36 18.79 -7.71
CA LYS A 260 -2.61 18.79 -9.16
C LYS A 260 -2.96 17.38 -9.64
N LEU A 261 -3.92 17.29 -10.55
CA LEU A 261 -4.26 16.04 -11.20
C LEU A 261 -3.21 15.75 -12.29
N LYS A 262 -2.63 14.55 -12.22
CA LYS A 262 -1.62 14.07 -13.16
C LYS A 262 -2.08 12.77 -13.79
N LYS A 263 -2.08 12.70 -15.11
CA LYS A 263 -2.32 11.46 -15.85
C LYS A 263 -1.04 10.62 -15.85
N VAL A 264 -1.16 9.34 -15.50
CA VAL A 264 -0.03 8.42 -15.40
C VAL A 264 -0.23 7.22 -16.32
N ALA A 265 0.69 7.04 -17.25
CA ALA A 265 0.71 5.91 -18.17
C ALA A 265 1.44 4.70 -17.56
N LYS A 266 2.61 4.92 -16.95
CA LYS A 266 3.44 3.88 -16.31
C LYS A 266 3.02 3.70 -14.85
N ARG A 267 2.35 2.57 -14.55
CA ARG A 267 1.69 2.32 -13.26
C ARG A 267 2.06 0.96 -12.71
N TYR A 268 2.13 0.89 -11.38
CA TYR A 268 2.25 -0.37 -10.66
C TYR A 268 1.42 -0.34 -9.39
N ILE A 269 1.11 -1.52 -8.88
CA ILE A 269 0.51 -1.72 -7.56
C ILE A 269 1.44 -2.55 -6.69
N THR A 270 1.35 -2.36 -5.39
CA THR A 270 2.06 -3.17 -4.41
C THR A 270 1.09 -4.10 -3.71
N ARG A 271 1.52 -5.35 -3.46
CA ARG A 271 0.77 -6.34 -2.71
C ARG A 271 1.65 -6.99 -1.67
N LEU A 272 1.14 -7.08 -0.45
CA LEU A 272 1.78 -7.86 0.60
C LEU A 272 1.47 -9.34 0.40
N ARG A 273 2.50 -10.18 0.37
CA ARG A 273 2.37 -11.63 0.29
C ARG A 273 2.30 -12.25 1.68
N SER A 274 1.86 -13.53 1.74
CA SER A 274 1.83 -14.30 2.98
C SER A 274 3.21 -14.49 3.62
N ASP A 275 4.28 -14.51 2.79
CA ASP A 275 5.69 -14.61 3.19
C ASP A 275 6.31 -13.28 3.65
N GLN A 276 5.51 -12.24 3.92
CA GLN A 276 5.90 -10.89 4.37
C GLN A 276 6.72 -10.09 3.35
N LYS A 277 6.86 -10.59 2.15
CA LYS A 277 7.52 -9.88 1.05
C LYS A 277 6.53 -9.02 0.28
N LEU A 278 7.04 -7.95 -0.29
CA LEU A 278 6.26 -7.07 -1.12
C LEU A 278 6.39 -7.49 -2.59
N GLU A 279 5.26 -7.68 -3.26
CA GLU A 279 5.15 -7.95 -4.69
C GLU A 279 4.74 -6.66 -5.40
N LEU A 280 5.46 -6.28 -6.45
CA LEU A 280 5.06 -5.23 -7.37
C LEU A 280 4.44 -5.89 -8.60
N GLN A 281 3.27 -5.43 -8.99
CA GLN A 281 2.63 -5.83 -10.24
C GLN A 281 2.50 -4.62 -11.14
N PHE A 282 3.05 -4.73 -12.35
CA PHE A 282 3.01 -3.69 -13.35
C PHE A 282 1.72 -3.74 -14.18
N GLY A 283 1.46 -2.68 -14.97
CA GLY A 283 0.29 -2.60 -15.83
C GLY A 283 0.35 -3.51 -17.05
N ALA A 284 -0.59 -3.33 -17.97
CA ALA A 284 -0.72 -4.15 -19.17
C ALA A 284 0.45 -4.01 -20.17
N GLY A 285 1.35 -3.06 -19.96
CA GLY A 285 2.38 -2.69 -20.93
C GLY A 285 1.81 -1.73 -22.01
N ILE A 286 2.52 -1.59 -23.11
CA ILE A 286 2.03 -0.82 -24.27
C ILE A 286 0.77 -1.53 -24.76
N SER A 287 -0.36 -0.82 -24.79
CA SER A 287 -1.54 -1.35 -25.45
C SER A 287 -1.16 -1.66 -26.90
N SER A 288 -1.25 -2.92 -27.31
CA SER A 288 -1.31 -3.23 -28.73
C SER A 288 -2.57 -2.51 -29.24
N ASN A 289 -2.58 -2.09 -30.49
CA ASN A 289 -3.68 -1.37 -31.15
C ASN A 289 -5.10 -1.95 -30.91
N ASN A 290 -5.21 -3.09 -30.26
CA ASN A 290 -6.46 -3.75 -29.87
C ASN A 290 -7.14 -3.11 -28.64
N ASP A 291 -6.42 -2.34 -27.80
CA ASP A 291 -7.06 -1.67 -26.65
C ASP A 291 -7.87 -0.44 -27.08
N GLU A 292 -7.56 0.16 -28.23
CA GLU A 292 -8.36 1.25 -28.81
C GLU A 292 -9.73 0.75 -29.32
N GLU A 293 -9.86 -0.54 -29.65
CA GLU A 293 -11.15 -1.15 -30.03
C GLU A 293 -12.07 -1.43 -28.84
N ILE A 294 -11.52 -1.51 -27.60
CA ILE A 294 -12.28 -1.81 -26.37
C ILE A 294 -12.89 -0.52 -25.77
N ILE A 295 -12.31 0.64 -26.05
CA ILE A 295 -12.93 1.91 -25.65
C ILE A 295 -14.05 2.19 -26.65
N PRO A 296 -15.33 2.09 -26.23
CA PRO A 296 -16.42 2.37 -27.16
C PRO A 296 -16.27 3.82 -27.63
N ASN A 297 -15.97 3.99 -28.92
CA ASN A 297 -15.91 5.30 -29.52
C ASN A 297 -17.28 5.97 -29.27
N PRO A 298 -17.32 7.13 -28.59
CA PRO A 298 -18.60 7.82 -28.30
C PRO A 298 -19.45 8.03 -29.53
N SER A 299 -18.85 8.15 -30.72
CA SER A 299 -19.57 8.23 -31.99
C SER A 299 -20.24 6.93 -32.40
N ASN A 300 -19.81 5.78 -31.88
CA ASN A 300 -20.42 4.46 -32.16
C ASN A 300 -21.53 4.10 -31.15
N VAL A 301 -21.51 4.65 -29.96
CA VAL A 301 -22.55 4.41 -28.92
C VAL A 301 -23.85 5.16 -29.27
N GLY A 302 -23.78 6.20 -30.09
CA GLY A 302 -24.91 7.05 -30.47
C GLY A 302 -25.60 6.68 -31.80
N ASN A 303 -25.31 5.52 -32.40
CA ASN A 303 -25.82 5.16 -33.74
C ASN A 303 -27.36 5.04 -33.86
N GLY A 304 -28.12 5.19 -32.75
CA GLY A 304 -29.57 5.27 -32.76
C GLY A 304 -30.16 6.68 -32.60
N ILE A 305 -29.34 7.73 -32.37
CA ILE A 305 -29.80 9.08 -32.07
C ILE A 305 -29.04 10.10 -32.92
N ASP A 306 -29.48 10.27 -34.14
CA ASP A 306 -28.87 11.18 -35.12
C ASP A 306 -28.72 12.67 -34.67
N ARG A 307 -29.46 13.09 -33.66
CA ARG A 307 -29.40 14.45 -33.12
C ARG A 307 -28.28 14.71 -32.13
N LEU A 308 -27.74 13.67 -31.47
CA LEU A 308 -26.60 13.80 -30.55
C LEU A 308 -25.26 13.77 -31.30
N ARG A 309 -25.25 13.19 -32.50
CA ARG A 309 -24.04 13.07 -33.34
C ARG A 309 -23.50 14.43 -33.85
N LYS A 310 -24.33 15.46 -33.93
CA LYS A 310 -23.93 16.79 -34.39
C LYS A 310 -23.39 17.72 -33.30
N ASN A 311 -23.54 17.37 -32.01
CA ASN A 311 -23.20 18.27 -30.92
C ASN A 311 -22.07 17.75 -30.00
N VAL A 312 -21.51 16.59 -30.29
CA VAL A 312 -20.39 16.04 -29.49
C VAL A 312 -19.28 15.64 -30.42
N ASP A 313 -18.66 16.64 -31.04
CA ASP A 313 -17.29 16.55 -31.53
C ASP A 313 -16.37 16.66 -30.28
N VAL A 314 -16.28 15.61 -29.52
CA VAL A 314 -15.22 15.46 -28.53
C VAL A 314 -14.11 14.74 -29.26
N ASP A 315 -13.19 15.52 -29.79
CA ASP A 315 -11.90 15.05 -30.25
C ASP A 315 -11.15 14.55 -28.99
N LEU A 316 -11.32 13.28 -28.65
CA LEU A 316 -10.50 12.59 -27.68
C LEU A 316 -9.22 12.21 -28.40
N ASP A 317 -8.28 13.15 -28.45
CA ASP A 317 -6.92 12.91 -28.89
C ASP A 317 -6.27 11.90 -27.93
N PRO A 318 -5.93 10.69 -28.36
CA PRO A 318 -5.24 9.69 -27.53
C PRO A 318 -3.74 9.96 -27.59
N SER A 319 -3.27 11.06 -27.00
CA SER A 319 -1.84 11.30 -26.82
C SER A 319 -1.38 10.93 -25.41
#